data_7cc71c71fe00437d518ee18a0c7aab03
#
_entry.id   7cc71c71fe00437d518ee18a0c7aab03
#
_cell.length_a   1.000
_cell.length_b   1.000
_cell.length_c   1.000
_cell.angle_alpha   90.00
_cell.angle_beta   90.00
_cell.angle_gamma   90.00
#
_symmetry.space_group_name_H-M   'P 1'
#
loop_
_entity.id
_entity.type
_entity.pdbx_description
1 polymer ?
#
loop_
_entity_poly.entity_id
_entity_poly.type
_entity_poly.pdbx_seq_one_letter_code
_entity_poly.pdbx_strand_id
1 'polypeptide(L)'
;MPDSEVIFGPSAARFDSNAFAKEQGGYLARYKGFVDNITRTGGDVVDALARQHSVSPRFLLALLEHQGGWVTNPSPSAEALKRPLGYVHPYRTELGAQLNWAANQIEIGYYGWRAGTLTTLTFPDGSQLRMDPTLNAGTAAVQFFFAQMLNRAEWEQAISPNGFSATYRRLFGDPLTRAFDVIPGNLQQPALSLPFLRGQTWYFSGGPHGAWEVGGAQAALDFAPASIEGGCAPSGAWVTAMAAGQVVRSESGIVVIDLDGDGSESTGWALFYYHIADNERVTVGTVVERGTKIGHPSCQGGRATGTHVHVSRKFNGEWILAGGPVPFNLEGWVALGGAAEYLGQLVKDGVIVEACTCTAAYTAITAGR
;
A
#
# COMPACT_ATOMS: atom_id res chain seq x y z
N MET A 1 2.79 -10.31 -16.62
CA MET A 1 1.81 -9.27 -16.21
C MET A 1 2.56 -7.94 -16.14
N PRO A 2 2.13 -6.87 -16.85
CA PRO A 2 2.76 -5.56 -16.73
C PRO A 2 2.65 -4.99 -15.32
N ASP A 3 3.66 -4.24 -14.88
CA ASP A 3 3.70 -3.59 -13.56
C ASP A 3 2.50 -2.64 -13.37
N SER A 4 2.17 -1.85 -14.40
CA SER A 4 1.04 -0.91 -14.43
C SER A 4 -0.35 -1.55 -14.30
N GLU A 5 -0.48 -2.85 -14.53
CA GLU A 5 -1.74 -3.58 -14.36
C GLU A 5 -1.84 -4.27 -12.98
N VAL A 6 -0.74 -4.33 -12.23
CA VAL A 6 -0.71 -4.81 -10.84
C VAL A 6 -0.91 -3.66 -9.86
N ILE A 7 -0.34 -2.50 -10.14
CA ILE A 7 -0.45 -1.31 -9.30
C ILE A 7 -1.77 -0.57 -9.57
N PHE A 8 -2.37 0.01 -8.53
CA PHE A 8 -3.55 0.87 -8.66
C PHE A 8 -3.14 2.26 -9.19
N GLY A 9 -2.69 2.28 -10.44
CA GLY A 9 -2.20 3.45 -11.14
C GLY A 9 -3.21 4.04 -12.14
N PRO A 10 -2.73 4.95 -13.03
CA PRO A 10 -3.56 5.69 -13.98
C PRO A 10 -4.48 4.83 -14.85
N SER A 11 -4.05 3.62 -15.23
CA SER A 11 -4.87 2.69 -16.04
C SER A 11 -6.16 2.27 -15.34
N ALA A 12 -6.19 2.28 -13.99
CA ALA A 12 -7.32 1.85 -13.18
C ALA A 12 -7.96 2.98 -12.35
N ALA A 13 -7.47 4.21 -12.40
CA ALA A 13 -7.90 5.34 -11.55
C ALA A 13 -9.41 5.63 -11.61
N ARG A 14 -10.06 5.34 -12.76
CA ARG A 14 -11.50 5.53 -12.97
C ARG A 14 -12.27 4.23 -13.10
N PHE A 15 -11.69 3.11 -12.71
CA PHE A 15 -12.37 1.82 -12.77
C PHE A 15 -13.37 1.69 -11.62
N ASP A 16 -14.61 1.31 -11.96
CA ASP A 16 -15.71 1.10 -11.01
C ASP A 16 -15.95 -0.40 -10.83
N SER A 17 -15.50 -0.96 -9.72
CA SER A 17 -15.65 -2.38 -9.41
C SER A 17 -17.11 -2.80 -9.24
N ASN A 18 -17.99 -1.90 -8.75
CA ASN A 18 -19.41 -2.22 -8.61
C ASN A 18 -20.14 -2.28 -9.96
N ALA A 19 -19.88 -1.31 -10.84
CA ALA A 19 -20.45 -1.32 -12.19
C ALA A 19 -19.99 -2.58 -12.94
N PHE A 20 -18.69 -2.89 -12.88
CA PHE A 20 -18.14 -4.09 -13.51
C PHE A 20 -18.74 -5.38 -12.94
N ALA A 21 -18.82 -5.53 -11.60
CA ALA A 21 -19.41 -6.72 -10.98
C ALA A 21 -20.86 -6.93 -11.39
N LYS A 22 -21.66 -5.85 -11.49
CA LYS A 22 -23.04 -5.89 -11.95
C LYS A 22 -23.14 -6.35 -13.41
N GLU A 23 -22.29 -5.85 -14.28
CA GLU A 23 -22.23 -6.24 -15.69
C GLU A 23 -21.91 -7.72 -15.85
N GLN A 24 -20.96 -8.25 -15.06
CA GLN A 24 -20.56 -9.66 -15.10
C GLN A 24 -21.63 -10.60 -14.48
N GLY A 25 -22.48 -10.14 -13.59
CA GLY A 25 -23.63 -10.87 -13.04
C GLY A 25 -23.29 -12.02 -12.10
N GLY A 26 -22.05 -12.13 -11.63
CA GLY A 26 -21.62 -13.14 -10.67
C GLY A 26 -22.08 -12.87 -9.23
N TYR A 27 -21.61 -13.70 -8.30
CA TYR A 27 -21.97 -13.59 -6.89
C TYR A 27 -21.53 -12.26 -6.26
N LEU A 28 -20.40 -11.71 -6.71
CA LEU A 28 -19.85 -10.44 -6.23
C LEU A 28 -20.85 -9.28 -6.36
N ALA A 29 -21.66 -9.27 -7.44
CA ALA A 29 -22.66 -8.22 -7.71
C ALA A 29 -23.71 -8.05 -6.61
N ARG A 30 -24.00 -9.12 -5.85
CA ARG A 30 -25.00 -9.13 -4.76
C ARG A 30 -24.39 -9.29 -3.37
N TYR A 31 -23.08 -9.53 -3.28
CA TYR A 31 -22.40 -9.68 -2.01
C TYR A 31 -22.44 -8.40 -1.18
N LYS A 32 -22.65 -8.58 0.12
CA LYS A 32 -22.45 -7.54 1.13
C LYS A 32 -21.67 -8.14 2.29
N GLY A 33 -20.61 -7.45 2.69
CA GLY A 33 -19.74 -7.85 3.80
C GLY A 33 -19.44 -6.69 4.74
N PHE A 34 -19.00 -7.03 5.94
CA PHE A 34 -18.63 -6.05 6.95
C PHE A 34 -17.10 -5.87 6.93
N VAL A 35 -16.65 -4.70 6.51
CA VAL A 35 -15.24 -4.34 6.40
C VAL A 35 -15.05 -2.92 6.94
N ASP A 36 -14.00 -2.67 7.72
CA ASP A 36 -13.71 -1.37 8.36
C ASP A 36 -14.89 -0.81 9.17
N ASN A 37 -15.59 -1.68 9.89
CA ASN A 37 -16.78 -1.35 10.71
C ASN A 37 -18.00 -0.82 9.94
N ILE A 38 -18.05 -1.01 8.63
CA ILE A 38 -19.21 -0.66 7.79
C ILE A 38 -19.58 -1.81 6.85
N THR A 39 -20.89 -1.85 6.47
CA THR A 39 -21.36 -2.79 5.45
C THR A 39 -21.02 -2.24 4.06
N ARG A 40 -20.24 -2.99 3.29
CA ARG A 40 -19.83 -2.67 1.93
C ARG A 40 -20.44 -3.64 0.92
N THR A 41 -20.66 -3.19 -0.31
CA THR A 41 -20.91 -4.09 -1.46
C THR A 41 -19.62 -4.82 -1.84
N GLY A 42 -19.74 -5.87 -2.66
CA GLY A 42 -18.56 -6.62 -3.13
C GLY A 42 -17.54 -5.76 -3.86
N GLY A 43 -18.02 -4.88 -4.75
CA GLY A 43 -17.14 -3.93 -5.45
C GLY A 43 -16.49 -2.92 -4.52
N ASP A 44 -17.23 -2.39 -3.51
CA ASP A 44 -16.65 -1.45 -2.52
C ASP A 44 -15.56 -2.11 -1.67
N VAL A 45 -15.68 -3.41 -1.36
CA VAL A 45 -14.63 -4.17 -0.66
C VAL A 45 -13.37 -4.24 -1.53
N VAL A 46 -13.53 -4.55 -2.83
CA VAL A 46 -12.39 -4.59 -3.77
C VAL A 46 -11.74 -3.21 -3.87
N ASP A 47 -12.52 -2.14 -4.06
CA ASP A 47 -12.00 -0.79 -4.22
C ASP A 47 -11.33 -0.26 -2.94
N ALA A 48 -11.87 -0.58 -1.76
CA ALA A 48 -11.25 -0.21 -0.49
C ALA A 48 -9.86 -0.84 -0.33
N LEU A 49 -9.76 -2.15 -0.55
CA LEU A 49 -8.49 -2.88 -0.43
C LEU A 49 -7.51 -2.53 -1.56
N ALA A 50 -8.02 -2.27 -2.78
CA ALA A 50 -7.21 -1.77 -3.88
C ALA A 50 -6.52 -0.44 -3.54
N ARG A 51 -7.24 0.51 -2.92
CA ARG A 51 -6.67 1.79 -2.45
C ARG A 51 -5.71 1.63 -1.29
N GLN A 52 -6.05 0.79 -0.32
CA GLN A 52 -5.22 0.56 0.88
C GLN A 52 -3.85 -0.02 0.50
N HIS A 53 -3.85 -1.07 -0.31
CA HIS A 53 -2.65 -1.76 -0.75
C HIS A 53 -2.01 -1.17 -2.02
N SER A 54 -2.69 -0.24 -2.66
CA SER A 54 -2.29 0.26 -3.99
C SER A 54 -2.15 -0.83 -5.06
N VAL A 55 -2.98 -1.87 -4.97
CA VAL A 55 -3.09 -2.96 -5.95
C VAL A 55 -4.29 -2.73 -6.85
N SER A 56 -4.11 -2.91 -8.17
CA SER A 56 -5.16 -2.68 -9.17
C SER A 56 -6.45 -3.44 -8.85
N PRO A 57 -7.62 -2.78 -8.85
CA PRO A 57 -8.90 -3.45 -8.63
C PRO A 57 -9.20 -4.49 -9.73
N ARG A 58 -8.76 -4.27 -10.98
CA ARG A 58 -8.86 -5.28 -12.04
C ARG A 58 -8.06 -6.54 -11.71
N PHE A 59 -6.87 -6.33 -11.14
CA PHE A 59 -6.01 -7.44 -10.73
C PHE A 59 -6.65 -8.27 -9.62
N LEU A 60 -7.19 -7.62 -8.59
CA LEU A 60 -7.90 -8.29 -7.49
C LEU A 60 -9.15 -9.02 -7.96
N LEU A 61 -9.92 -8.42 -8.88
CA LEU A 61 -11.09 -9.07 -9.49
C LEU A 61 -10.70 -10.28 -10.33
N ALA A 62 -9.59 -10.21 -11.08
CA ALA A 62 -9.10 -11.35 -11.84
C ALA A 62 -8.63 -12.51 -10.94
N LEU A 63 -7.98 -12.21 -9.81
CA LEU A 63 -7.63 -13.22 -8.80
C LEU A 63 -8.87 -13.87 -8.20
N LEU A 64 -9.86 -13.05 -7.83
CA LEU A 64 -11.13 -13.50 -7.27
C LEU A 64 -11.91 -14.41 -8.23
N GLU A 65 -11.90 -14.07 -9.51
CA GLU A 65 -12.49 -14.90 -10.56
C GLU A 65 -11.70 -16.19 -10.77
N HIS A 66 -10.38 -16.09 -10.86
CA HIS A 66 -9.52 -17.25 -11.14
C HIS A 66 -9.62 -18.32 -10.04
N GLN A 67 -9.64 -17.90 -8.79
CA GLN A 67 -9.66 -18.80 -7.64
C GLN A 67 -11.07 -19.25 -7.24
N GLY A 68 -12.02 -18.34 -7.21
CA GLY A 68 -13.34 -18.58 -6.64
C GLY A 68 -14.52 -18.45 -7.60
N GLY A 69 -14.31 -17.94 -8.83
CA GLY A 69 -15.37 -17.72 -9.80
C GLY A 69 -16.41 -16.67 -9.37
N TRP A 70 -16.07 -15.77 -8.48
CA TRP A 70 -17.04 -14.85 -7.87
C TRP A 70 -17.57 -13.76 -8.81
N VAL A 71 -16.77 -13.42 -9.83
CA VAL A 71 -17.09 -12.29 -10.71
C VAL A 71 -18.13 -12.66 -11.76
N THR A 72 -18.06 -13.87 -12.34
CA THR A 72 -18.96 -14.30 -13.41
C THR A 72 -19.94 -15.42 -13.01
N ASN A 73 -19.60 -16.22 -11.96
CA ASN A 73 -20.48 -17.29 -11.51
C ASN A 73 -21.46 -16.77 -10.43
N PRO A 74 -22.79 -16.83 -10.66
CA PRO A 74 -23.76 -16.41 -9.66
C PRO A 74 -23.89 -17.38 -8.47
N SER A 75 -23.37 -18.60 -8.55
CA SER A 75 -23.50 -19.64 -7.54
C SER A 75 -22.17 -20.38 -7.29
N PRO A 76 -21.17 -19.70 -6.71
CA PRO A 76 -19.91 -20.34 -6.35
C PRO A 76 -20.14 -21.49 -5.34
N SER A 77 -19.19 -22.42 -5.27
CA SER A 77 -19.22 -23.51 -4.28
C SER A 77 -19.20 -22.98 -2.84
N ALA A 78 -19.66 -23.78 -1.88
CA ALA A 78 -19.61 -23.43 -0.46
C ALA A 78 -18.18 -23.12 0.02
N GLU A 79 -17.18 -23.83 -0.50
CA GLU A 79 -15.77 -23.55 -0.20
C GLU A 79 -15.31 -22.21 -0.78
N ALA A 80 -15.65 -21.92 -2.03
CA ALA A 80 -15.33 -20.63 -2.64
C ALA A 80 -16.05 -19.45 -1.95
N LEU A 81 -17.25 -19.66 -1.39
CA LEU A 81 -17.92 -18.63 -0.59
C LEU A 81 -17.19 -18.37 0.73
N LYS A 82 -16.65 -19.40 1.36
CA LYS A 82 -15.89 -19.29 2.60
C LYS A 82 -14.47 -18.77 2.38
N ARG A 83 -13.84 -19.19 1.28
CA ARG A 83 -12.44 -18.84 0.92
C ARG A 83 -12.36 -18.44 -0.55
N PRO A 84 -12.80 -17.22 -0.86
CA PRO A 84 -12.91 -16.76 -2.26
C PRO A 84 -11.60 -16.76 -3.05
N LEU A 85 -10.46 -16.69 -2.37
CA LEU A 85 -9.13 -16.80 -3.00
C LEU A 85 -8.42 -18.13 -2.71
N GLY A 86 -9.10 -19.09 -2.09
CA GLY A 86 -8.56 -20.42 -1.81
C GLY A 86 -7.56 -20.50 -0.66
N TYR A 87 -7.22 -19.38 -0.02
CA TYR A 87 -6.27 -19.37 1.07
C TYR A 87 -6.84 -20.03 2.33
N VAL A 88 -6.23 -21.14 2.77
CA VAL A 88 -6.66 -21.91 3.94
C VAL A 88 -6.04 -21.34 5.22
N HIS A 89 -6.85 -20.60 5.98
CA HIS A 89 -6.43 -20.04 7.26
C HIS A 89 -7.63 -19.96 8.22
N PRO A 90 -7.48 -20.29 9.52
CA PRO A 90 -8.61 -20.36 10.45
C PRO A 90 -9.33 -19.02 10.67
N TYR A 91 -8.60 -17.92 10.60
CA TYR A 91 -9.13 -16.56 10.87
C TYR A 91 -9.22 -15.66 9.63
N ARG A 92 -8.83 -16.15 8.45
CA ARG A 92 -8.90 -15.38 7.19
C ARG A 92 -9.92 -16.03 6.27
N THR A 93 -11.18 -15.93 6.65
CA THR A 93 -12.33 -16.36 5.86
C THR A 93 -13.07 -15.13 5.33
N GLU A 94 -13.95 -15.31 4.37
CA GLU A 94 -14.74 -14.27 3.72
C GLU A 94 -13.92 -13.29 2.84
N LEU A 95 -14.63 -12.50 2.06
CA LEU A 95 -14.06 -11.68 0.98
C LEU A 95 -12.99 -10.69 1.47
N GLY A 96 -13.31 -9.89 2.50
CA GLY A 96 -12.41 -8.84 2.96
C GLY A 96 -11.08 -9.38 3.48
N ALA A 97 -11.13 -10.41 4.36
CA ALA A 97 -9.93 -11.00 4.94
C ALA A 97 -9.04 -11.74 3.91
N GLN A 98 -9.67 -12.39 2.92
CA GLN A 98 -8.98 -13.08 1.85
C GLN A 98 -8.32 -12.09 0.86
N LEU A 99 -9.03 -11.04 0.47
CA LEU A 99 -8.49 -10.00 -0.42
C LEU A 99 -7.38 -9.20 0.26
N ASN A 100 -7.53 -8.86 1.55
CA ASN A 100 -6.47 -8.17 2.30
C ASN A 100 -5.18 -9.00 2.32
N TRP A 101 -5.31 -10.30 2.62
CA TRP A 101 -4.17 -11.21 2.58
C TRP A 101 -3.54 -11.28 1.18
N ALA A 102 -4.36 -11.43 0.13
CA ALA A 102 -3.87 -11.55 -1.24
C ALA A 102 -3.16 -10.27 -1.70
N ALA A 103 -3.74 -9.10 -1.43
CA ALA A 103 -3.14 -7.83 -1.77
C ALA A 103 -1.79 -7.65 -1.08
N ASN A 104 -1.68 -8.03 0.21
CA ASN A 104 -0.38 -8.02 0.91
C ASN A 104 0.64 -9.00 0.29
N GLN A 105 0.23 -10.22 -0.13
CA GLN A 105 1.15 -11.13 -0.82
C GLN A 105 1.63 -10.56 -2.18
N ILE A 106 0.75 -9.87 -2.90
CA ILE A 106 1.12 -9.18 -4.14
C ILE A 106 2.13 -8.06 -3.86
N GLU A 107 1.93 -7.26 -2.81
CA GLU A 107 2.90 -6.23 -2.40
C GLU A 107 4.25 -6.84 -2.03
N ILE A 108 4.28 -7.89 -1.21
CA ILE A 108 5.51 -8.59 -0.83
C ILE A 108 6.26 -9.08 -2.08
N GLY A 109 5.56 -9.72 -3.01
CA GLY A 109 6.14 -10.20 -4.26
C GLY A 109 6.66 -9.08 -5.15
N TYR A 110 5.86 -8.03 -5.33
CA TYR A 110 6.18 -6.89 -6.19
C TYR A 110 7.36 -6.08 -5.66
N TYR A 111 7.26 -5.62 -4.41
CA TYR A 111 8.28 -4.74 -3.81
C TYR A 111 9.52 -5.49 -3.36
N GLY A 112 9.40 -6.74 -2.97
CA GLY A 112 10.55 -7.62 -2.73
C GLY A 112 11.38 -7.83 -3.99
N TRP A 113 10.72 -7.99 -5.16
CA TRP A 113 11.39 -8.04 -6.44
C TRP A 113 12.04 -6.69 -6.81
N ARG A 114 11.31 -5.58 -6.67
CA ARG A 114 11.83 -4.22 -6.92
C ARG A 114 13.06 -3.88 -6.05
N ALA A 115 13.06 -4.34 -4.80
CA ALA A 115 14.16 -4.13 -3.86
C ALA A 115 15.32 -5.12 -4.05
N GLY A 116 15.16 -6.16 -4.90
CA GLY A 116 16.15 -7.21 -5.10
C GLY A 116 16.28 -8.19 -3.91
N THR A 117 15.35 -8.15 -2.95
CA THR A 117 15.34 -9.04 -1.77
C THR A 117 14.60 -10.35 -2.04
N LEU A 118 13.67 -10.39 -2.99
CA LEU A 118 12.99 -11.60 -3.44
C LEU A 118 13.68 -12.14 -4.71
N THR A 119 14.41 -13.24 -4.56
CA THR A 119 15.08 -13.93 -5.70
C THR A 119 14.69 -15.40 -5.81
N THR A 120 13.99 -15.92 -4.79
CA THR A 120 13.65 -17.34 -4.67
C THR A 120 12.24 -17.47 -4.12
N LEU A 121 11.42 -18.30 -4.76
CA LEU A 121 10.12 -18.72 -4.25
C LEU A 121 10.32 -19.89 -3.29
N THR A 122 9.53 -19.92 -2.22
CA THR A 122 9.41 -21.07 -1.32
C THR A 122 7.97 -21.56 -1.36
N PHE A 123 7.76 -22.84 -1.68
CA PHE A 123 6.45 -23.48 -1.75
C PHE A 123 5.99 -24.01 -0.39
N PRO A 124 4.69 -24.35 -0.22
CA PRO A 124 4.18 -24.88 1.05
C PRO A 124 4.85 -26.16 1.56
N ASP A 125 5.43 -26.96 0.66
CA ASP A 125 6.20 -28.17 1.00
C ASP A 125 7.67 -27.88 1.39
N GLY A 126 8.07 -26.59 1.40
CA GLY A 126 9.44 -26.15 1.69
C GLY A 126 10.40 -26.21 0.50
N SER A 127 9.95 -26.73 -0.66
CA SER A 127 10.77 -26.70 -1.87
C SER A 127 10.99 -25.26 -2.36
N GLN A 128 12.11 -25.04 -3.05
CA GLN A 128 12.49 -23.70 -3.50
C GLN A 128 12.72 -23.65 -5.01
N LEU A 129 12.45 -22.49 -5.58
CA LEU A 129 12.72 -22.17 -6.97
C LEU A 129 13.37 -20.80 -7.09
N ARG A 130 14.55 -20.74 -7.69
CA ARG A 130 15.14 -19.46 -8.08
C ARG A 130 14.33 -18.86 -9.25
N MET A 131 13.94 -17.62 -9.08
CA MET A 131 13.17 -16.88 -10.08
C MET A 131 14.08 -16.44 -11.26
N ASP A 132 13.49 -16.34 -12.44
CA ASP A 132 14.19 -15.82 -13.61
C ASP A 132 14.49 -14.33 -13.41
N PRO A 133 15.77 -13.90 -13.47
CA PRO A 133 16.15 -12.52 -13.22
C PRO A 133 15.65 -11.52 -14.27
N THR A 134 15.09 -11.98 -15.39
CA THR A 134 14.52 -11.13 -16.45
C THR A 134 13.07 -10.75 -16.23
N LEU A 135 12.43 -11.26 -15.16
CA LEU A 135 11.06 -10.94 -14.83
C LEU A 135 10.90 -9.46 -14.47
N ASN A 136 9.76 -8.88 -14.88
CA ASN A 136 9.29 -7.62 -14.29
C ASN A 136 8.58 -7.86 -12.95
N ALA A 137 8.42 -6.82 -12.14
CA ALA A 137 7.87 -6.92 -10.80
C ALA A 137 6.44 -7.46 -10.77
N GLY A 138 5.60 -7.05 -11.74
CA GLY A 138 4.23 -7.54 -11.84
C GLY A 138 4.15 -9.05 -12.12
N THR A 139 5.04 -9.61 -12.93
CA THR A 139 5.10 -11.07 -13.16
C THR A 139 5.66 -11.78 -11.93
N ALA A 140 6.68 -11.21 -11.28
CA ALA A 140 7.24 -11.76 -10.04
C ALA A 140 6.18 -11.82 -8.92
N ALA A 141 5.35 -10.78 -8.79
CA ALA A 141 4.25 -10.74 -7.82
C ALA A 141 3.21 -11.85 -8.06
N VAL A 142 2.83 -12.09 -9.33
CA VAL A 142 1.93 -13.21 -9.69
C VAL A 142 2.54 -14.55 -9.29
N GLN A 143 3.80 -14.79 -9.65
CA GLN A 143 4.49 -16.04 -9.32
C GLN A 143 4.62 -16.24 -7.81
N PHE A 144 4.97 -15.18 -7.08
CA PHE A 144 5.08 -15.21 -5.63
C PHE A 144 3.74 -15.52 -4.97
N PHE A 145 2.65 -14.82 -5.37
CA PHE A 145 1.32 -15.03 -4.82
C PHE A 145 0.88 -16.51 -4.90
N PHE A 146 0.97 -17.10 -6.08
CA PHE A 146 0.56 -18.50 -6.26
C PHE A 146 1.46 -19.48 -5.51
N ALA A 147 2.75 -19.18 -5.37
CA ALA A 147 3.68 -20.01 -4.59
C ALA A 147 3.36 -20.06 -3.09
N GLN A 148 2.60 -19.08 -2.56
CA GLN A 148 2.18 -19.09 -1.14
C GLN A 148 1.10 -20.15 -0.84
N MET A 149 0.43 -20.70 -1.85
CA MET A 149 -0.73 -21.56 -1.66
C MET A 149 -0.63 -22.90 -2.40
N LEU A 150 0.04 -22.93 -3.54
CA LEU A 150 0.01 -24.04 -4.49
C LEU A 150 1.29 -24.87 -4.42
N ASN A 151 1.15 -26.18 -4.64
CA ASN A 151 2.32 -27.01 -4.91
C ASN A 151 2.92 -26.67 -6.29
N ARG A 152 4.08 -27.21 -6.58
CA ARG A 152 4.83 -26.86 -7.80
C ARG A 152 4.05 -27.09 -9.10
N ALA A 153 3.34 -28.21 -9.22
CA ALA A 153 2.60 -28.55 -10.44
C ALA A 153 1.37 -27.64 -10.64
N GLU A 154 0.62 -27.38 -9.58
CA GLU A 154 -0.50 -26.43 -9.57
C GLU A 154 -0.03 -25.01 -9.88
N TRP A 155 1.10 -24.60 -9.32
CA TRP A 155 1.72 -23.30 -9.57
C TRP A 155 2.11 -23.15 -11.05
N GLU A 156 2.76 -24.14 -11.66
CA GLU A 156 3.12 -24.14 -13.09
C GLU A 156 1.88 -23.97 -13.97
N GLN A 157 0.77 -24.62 -13.60
CA GLN A 157 -0.50 -24.45 -14.30
C GLN A 157 -1.06 -23.03 -14.11
N ALA A 158 -1.07 -22.50 -12.89
CA ALA A 158 -1.60 -21.18 -12.56
C ALA A 158 -0.87 -20.04 -13.28
N ILE A 159 0.46 -20.14 -13.43
CA ILE A 159 1.27 -19.13 -14.12
C ILE A 159 1.39 -19.35 -15.64
N SER A 160 0.85 -20.45 -16.18
CA SER A 160 0.88 -20.74 -17.61
C SER A 160 0.06 -19.72 -18.42
N PRO A 161 0.24 -19.66 -19.75
CA PRO A 161 -0.59 -18.82 -20.63
C PRO A 161 -2.10 -19.08 -20.52
N ASN A 162 -2.50 -20.31 -20.12
CA ASN A 162 -3.89 -20.74 -19.93
C ASN A 162 -4.37 -20.62 -18.47
N GLY A 163 -3.51 -20.22 -17.55
CA GLY A 163 -3.82 -20.00 -16.13
C GLY A 163 -4.39 -18.60 -15.85
N PHE A 164 -3.84 -17.95 -14.84
CA PHE A 164 -4.29 -16.62 -14.40
C PHE A 164 -4.32 -15.57 -15.53
N SER A 165 -3.30 -15.58 -16.40
CA SER A 165 -3.23 -14.65 -17.54
C SER A 165 -4.41 -14.80 -18.49
N ALA A 166 -4.93 -16.02 -18.70
CA ALA A 166 -6.13 -16.24 -19.52
C ALA A 166 -7.39 -15.68 -18.84
N THR A 167 -7.52 -15.86 -17.51
CA THR A 167 -8.62 -15.28 -16.74
C THR A 167 -8.59 -13.75 -16.81
N TYR A 168 -7.42 -13.14 -16.64
CA TYR A 168 -7.27 -11.69 -16.75
C TYR A 168 -7.69 -11.18 -18.15
N ARG A 169 -7.16 -11.80 -19.22
CA ARG A 169 -7.51 -11.43 -20.60
C ARG A 169 -9.00 -11.59 -20.91
N ARG A 170 -9.63 -12.63 -20.41
CA ARG A 170 -11.08 -12.86 -20.57
C ARG A 170 -11.92 -11.73 -19.96
N LEU A 171 -11.52 -11.22 -18.78
CA LEU A 171 -12.27 -10.16 -18.09
C LEU A 171 -11.96 -8.77 -18.63
N PHE A 172 -10.70 -8.48 -18.94
CA PHE A 172 -10.21 -7.11 -19.14
C PHE A 172 -9.49 -6.89 -20.48
N GLY A 173 -9.38 -7.91 -21.32
CA GLY A 173 -8.60 -7.85 -22.57
C GLY A 173 -7.09 -7.98 -22.32
N ASP A 174 -6.31 -7.71 -23.36
CA ASP A 174 -4.85 -7.83 -23.28
C ASP A 174 -4.26 -6.74 -22.36
N PRO A 175 -3.58 -7.12 -21.24
CA PRO A 175 -2.97 -6.17 -20.34
C PRO A 175 -1.86 -5.33 -20.99
N LEU A 176 -1.21 -5.84 -22.04
CA LEU A 176 -0.14 -5.12 -22.74
C LEU A 176 -0.64 -3.86 -23.47
N THR A 177 -1.92 -3.80 -23.84
CA THR A 177 -2.50 -2.60 -24.49
C THR A 177 -2.58 -1.37 -23.57
N ARG A 178 -2.48 -1.58 -22.26
CA ARG A 178 -2.51 -0.54 -21.22
C ARG A 178 -1.19 -0.42 -20.48
N ALA A 179 -0.17 -1.17 -20.90
CA ALA A 179 1.13 -1.18 -20.24
C ALA A 179 1.85 0.15 -20.44
N PHE A 180 2.43 0.68 -19.38
CA PHE A 180 3.31 1.83 -19.39
C PHE A 180 4.32 1.73 -18.23
N ASP A 181 5.40 2.47 -18.31
CA ASP A 181 6.41 2.54 -17.24
C ASP A 181 5.85 3.36 -16.07
N VAL A 182 5.49 2.68 -14.97
CA VAL A 182 4.90 3.33 -13.78
C VAL A 182 5.87 4.35 -13.20
N ILE A 183 7.15 3.97 -13.09
CA ILE A 183 8.23 4.82 -12.58
C ILE A 183 9.15 5.19 -13.75
N PRO A 184 9.12 6.43 -14.25
CA PRO A 184 10.06 6.87 -15.28
C PRO A 184 11.50 6.89 -14.73
N GLY A 185 12.47 6.55 -15.57
CA GLY A 185 13.89 6.43 -15.15
C GLY A 185 14.54 7.71 -14.64
N ASN A 186 13.92 8.87 -14.86
CA ASN A 186 14.35 10.19 -14.39
C ASN A 186 13.47 10.74 -13.27
N LEU A 187 12.65 9.91 -12.60
CA LEU A 187 11.75 10.36 -11.54
C LEU A 187 12.55 11.04 -10.41
N GLN A 188 12.11 12.22 -10.05
CA GLN A 188 12.64 12.98 -8.91
C GLN A 188 11.50 13.28 -7.92
N GLN A 189 11.81 13.14 -6.65
CA GLN A 189 10.89 13.53 -5.60
C GLN A 189 10.75 15.06 -5.57
N PRO A 190 9.52 15.62 -5.44
CA PRO A 190 9.33 17.03 -5.17
C PRO A 190 9.93 17.41 -3.80
N ALA A 191 10.21 18.70 -3.61
CA ALA A 191 10.71 19.19 -2.33
C ALA A 191 9.66 19.01 -1.23
N LEU A 192 9.96 18.20 -0.21
CA LEU A 192 9.07 17.90 0.91
C LEU A 192 9.65 18.46 2.21
N SER A 193 8.77 18.98 3.10
CA SER A 193 9.10 19.30 4.50
C SER A 193 8.93 18.09 5.41
N LEU A 194 9.44 18.20 6.64
CA LEU A 194 9.06 17.28 7.71
C LEU A 194 7.55 17.42 8.01
N PRO A 195 6.87 16.34 8.46
CA PRO A 195 5.40 16.32 8.62
C PRO A 195 4.90 16.99 9.90
N PHE A 196 5.63 17.96 10.44
CA PHE A 196 5.27 18.69 11.64
C PHE A 196 5.73 20.16 11.60
N LEU A 197 5.20 21.00 12.46
CA LEU A 197 5.41 22.44 12.43
C LEU A 197 6.89 22.82 12.51
N ARG A 198 7.28 23.80 11.70
CA ARG A 198 8.63 24.37 11.73
C ARG A 198 9.04 24.84 13.14
N GLY A 199 10.27 24.51 13.53
CA GLY A 199 10.83 24.78 14.85
C GLY A 199 10.44 23.77 15.92
N GLN A 200 9.51 22.85 15.66
CA GLN A 200 9.22 21.75 16.56
C GLN A 200 10.22 20.61 16.41
N THR A 201 10.47 19.91 17.50
CA THR A 201 11.31 18.72 17.55
C THR A 201 10.44 17.49 17.81
N TRP A 202 10.48 16.55 16.87
CA TRP A 202 9.86 15.23 16.98
C TRP A 202 10.94 14.15 16.91
N TYR A 203 10.55 12.90 17.14
CA TYR A 203 11.45 11.76 17.21
C TYR A 203 11.23 10.83 16.01
N PHE A 204 12.31 10.42 15.36
CA PHE A 204 12.27 9.42 14.30
C PHE A 204 12.02 8.05 14.90
N SER A 205 10.74 7.67 15.01
CA SER A 205 10.27 6.51 15.76
C SER A 205 10.17 5.23 14.93
N GLY A 206 10.23 5.32 13.61
CA GLY A 206 10.27 4.15 12.72
C GLY A 206 10.99 4.46 11.41
N GLY A 207 12.03 3.68 11.09
CA GLY A 207 12.72 3.67 9.82
C GLY A 207 11.87 3.05 8.71
N PRO A 208 12.42 2.81 7.51
CA PRO A 208 11.66 2.23 6.41
C PRO A 208 10.93 0.95 6.80
N HIS A 209 9.61 0.93 6.57
CA HIS A 209 8.73 -0.21 6.86
C HIS A 209 7.52 -0.22 5.91
N GLY A 210 6.64 -1.21 6.05
CA GLY A 210 5.48 -1.39 5.17
C GLY A 210 4.60 -0.14 5.10
N ALA A 211 4.30 0.33 3.89
CA ALA A 211 3.45 1.50 3.67
C ALA A 211 2.02 1.30 4.16
N TRP A 212 1.53 0.05 4.15
CA TRP A 212 0.20 -0.33 4.65
C TRP A 212 0.30 -1.54 5.60
N GLU A 213 0.80 -2.68 5.13
CA GLU A 213 0.92 -3.92 5.90
C GLU A 213 2.38 -4.35 6.04
N VAL A 214 2.66 -5.17 7.05
CA VAL A 214 3.98 -5.75 7.30
C VAL A 214 4.45 -6.58 6.10
N GLY A 215 5.71 -6.45 5.74
CA GLY A 215 6.35 -7.18 4.63
C GLY A 215 6.07 -6.59 3.25
N GLY A 216 5.17 -5.61 3.12
CA GLY A 216 4.86 -4.93 1.87
C GLY A 216 5.93 -3.91 1.45
N ALA A 217 5.50 -2.85 0.74
CA ALA A 217 6.39 -1.78 0.30
C ALA A 217 7.05 -1.06 1.48
N GLN A 218 8.35 -1.15 1.65
CA GLN A 218 9.09 -0.43 2.69
C GLN A 218 9.23 1.06 2.33
N ALA A 219 8.10 1.75 2.27
CA ALA A 219 7.99 3.13 1.78
C ALA A 219 7.66 4.14 2.89
N ALA A 220 7.37 3.68 4.10
CA ALA A 220 6.94 4.53 5.20
C ALA A 220 8.05 4.90 6.18
N LEU A 221 7.85 6.03 6.85
CA LEU A 221 8.64 6.53 7.97
C LEU A 221 7.70 7.01 9.07
N ASP A 222 8.09 6.80 10.34
CA ASP A 222 7.30 7.23 11.50
C ASP A 222 7.98 8.36 12.27
N PHE A 223 7.16 9.33 12.69
CA PHE A 223 7.59 10.43 13.55
C PHE A 223 6.64 10.58 14.75
N ALA A 224 7.18 10.55 15.96
CA ALA A 224 6.43 10.73 17.19
C ALA A 224 6.68 12.12 17.80
N PRO A 225 5.65 12.85 18.27
CA PRO A 225 5.83 14.08 19.01
C PRO A 225 6.43 13.79 20.40
N ALA A 226 6.99 14.80 21.03
CA ALA A 226 7.31 14.71 22.45
C ALA A 226 6.02 14.46 23.25
N SER A 227 5.99 13.39 24.04
CA SER A 227 4.87 13.05 24.91
C SER A 227 5.37 12.82 26.33
N ILE A 228 4.61 13.29 27.31
CA ILE A 228 4.84 13.03 28.73
C ILE A 228 4.22 11.67 29.11
N GLU A 229 3.14 11.29 28.41
CA GLU A 229 2.42 10.04 28.58
C GLU A 229 2.80 9.09 27.45
N GLY A 230 3.15 7.87 27.75
CA GLY A 230 3.49 6.85 26.74
C GLY A 230 2.25 6.25 26.05
N GLY A 231 2.48 5.37 25.08
CA GLY A 231 1.43 4.65 24.38
C GLY A 231 0.57 5.55 23.48
N CYS A 232 -0.71 5.28 23.40
CA CYS A 232 -1.69 5.97 22.53
C CYS A 232 -2.34 7.20 23.20
N ALA A 233 -1.60 7.92 24.04
CA ALA A 233 -2.10 9.15 24.66
C ALA A 233 -2.49 10.20 23.60
N PRO A 234 -3.61 10.94 23.76
CA PRO A 234 -3.96 12.04 22.86
C PRO A 234 -2.85 13.09 22.79
N SER A 235 -2.61 13.62 21.60
CA SER A 235 -1.60 14.65 21.37
C SER A 235 -2.22 15.92 20.78
N GLY A 236 -1.88 17.07 21.33
CA GLY A 236 -2.20 18.38 20.76
C GLY A 236 -1.19 18.87 19.73
N ALA A 237 -0.16 18.05 19.41
CA ALA A 237 0.80 18.38 18.36
C ALA A 237 0.11 18.33 16.97
N TRP A 238 0.62 19.12 16.02
CA TRP A 238 0.05 19.18 14.68
C TRP A 238 0.91 18.45 13.66
N VAL A 239 0.28 17.53 12.94
CA VAL A 239 0.81 17.02 11.67
C VAL A 239 0.55 18.06 10.59
N THR A 240 1.51 18.26 9.70
CA THR A 240 1.43 19.25 8.62
C THR A 240 1.64 18.63 7.24
N ALA A 241 1.05 19.25 6.22
CA ALA A 241 1.26 18.89 4.83
C ALA A 241 2.73 19.07 4.44
N MET A 242 3.38 17.99 3.95
CA MET A 242 4.78 18.01 3.52
C MET A 242 4.99 18.82 2.23
N ALA A 243 3.95 18.98 1.41
CA ALA A 243 3.93 19.80 0.19
C ALA A 243 2.56 20.41 -0.02
N ALA A 244 2.43 21.36 -0.96
CA ALA A 244 1.16 21.86 -1.44
C ALA A 244 0.43 20.78 -2.25
N GLY A 245 -0.91 20.77 -2.21
CA GLY A 245 -1.75 19.85 -2.97
C GLY A 245 -3.20 19.89 -2.54
N GLN A 246 -3.98 18.92 -3.01
CA GLN A 246 -5.38 18.75 -2.67
C GLN A 246 -5.60 17.49 -1.84
N VAL A 247 -6.38 17.58 -0.76
CA VAL A 247 -6.78 16.40 0.02
C VAL A 247 -7.80 15.59 -0.78
N VAL A 248 -7.43 14.37 -1.17
CA VAL A 248 -8.28 13.47 -1.98
C VAL A 248 -8.88 12.33 -1.17
N ARG A 249 -8.33 12.05 0.03
CA ARG A 249 -8.87 11.06 0.98
C ARG A 249 -8.64 11.53 2.40
N SER A 250 -9.68 11.41 3.25
CA SER A 250 -9.64 11.73 4.68
C SER A 250 -10.65 10.84 5.42
N GLU A 251 -10.19 9.69 5.89
CA GLU A 251 -11.04 8.68 6.54
C GLU A 251 -10.19 7.71 7.38
N SER A 252 -10.77 7.12 8.42
CA SER A 252 -10.16 5.99 9.17
C SER A 252 -8.69 6.19 9.55
N GLY A 253 -8.34 7.37 10.03
CA GLY A 253 -6.96 7.71 10.40
C GLY A 253 -6.04 8.06 9.23
N ILE A 254 -6.57 8.13 8.01
CA ILE A 254 -5.81 8.40 6.77
C ILE A 254 -6.05 9.83 6.30
N VAL A 255 -5.00 10.47 5.79
CA VAL A 255 -5.07 11.65 4.92
C VAL A 255 -4.19 11.40 3.71
N VAL A 256 -4.71 11.64 2.50
CA VAL A 256 -3.94 11.59 1.26
C VAL A 256 -4.02 12.94 0.57
N ILE A 257 -2.85 13.47 0.19
CA ILE A 257 -2.70 14.73 -0.53
C ILE A 257 -2.17 14.41 -1.93
N ASP A 258 -2.95 14.74 -2.93
CA ASP A 258 -2.60 14.72 -4.35
C ASP A 258 -1.85 16.02 -4.69
N LEU A 259 -0.66 15.89 -5.31
CA LEU A 259 0.22 17.03 -5.57
C LEU A 259 0.03 17.67 -6.95
N ASP A 260 -0.54 16.97 -7.93
CA ASP A 260 -0.77 17.50 -9.27
C ASP A 260 -2.18 18.09 -9.47
N GLY A 261 -3.08 17.87 -8.51
CA GLY A 261 -4.40 18.50 -8.43
C GLY A 261 -5.43 17.90 -9.39
N ASP A 262 -5.21 16.68 -9.89
CA ASP A 262 -6.18 16.00 -10.77
C ASP A 262 -7.29 15.26 -9.98
N GLY A 263 -7.18 15.24 -8.66
CA GLY A 263 -8.16 14.64 -7.74
C GLY A 263 -7.98 13.14 -7.52
N SER A 264 -6.83 12.57 -7.88
CA SER A 264 -6.57 11.13 -7.81
C SER A 264 -5.27 10.80 -7.09
N GLU A 265 -5.29 9.91 -6.10
CA GLU A 265 -4.08 9.35 -5.49
C GLU A 265 -3.36 8.31 -6.37
N SER A 266 -3.94 7.96 -7.53
CA SER A 266 -3.44 6.93 -8.44
C SER A 266 -2.66 7.49 -9.63
N THR A 267 -2.53 8.81 -9.72
CA THR A 267 -1.84 9.57 -10.76
C THR A 267 -0.83 10.51 -10.14
N GLY A 268 0.29 10.79 -10.81
CA GLY A 268 1.30 11.71 -10.31
C GLY A 268 1.83 11.36 -8.91
N TRP A 269 2.28 12.40 -8.19
CA TRP A 269 2.74 12.25 -6.80
C TRP A 269 1.59 12.40 -5.82
N ALA A 270 1.45 11.44 -4.89
CA ALA A 270 0.55 11.52 -3.75
C ALA A 270 1.30 11.27 -2.43
N LEU A 271 0.95 12.03 -1.39
CA LEU A 271 1.48 11.89 -0.04
C LEU A 271 0.44 11.23 0.85
N PHE A 272 0.83 10.16 1.51
CA PHE A 272 -0.02 9.40 2.41
C PHE A 272 0.41 9.62 3.85
N TYR A 273 -0.56 9.95 4.70
CA TYR A 273 -0.41 10.12 6.15
C TYR A 273 -1.35 9.16 6.86
N TYR A 274 -0.84 8.48 7.87
CA TYR A 274 -1.63 7.54 8.65
C TYR A 274 -1.55 7.85 10.14
N HIS A 275 -2.46 7.30 10.91
CA HIS A 275 -2.63 7.57 12.33
C HIS A 275 -3.01 9.03 12.63
N ILE A 276 -3.75 9.67 11.74
CA ILE A 276 -4.31 11.01 11.97
C ILE A 276 -5.62 10.89 12.73
N ALA A 277 -5.73 11.54 13.89
CA ALA A 277 -6.95 11.54 14.71
C ALA A 277 -8.16 12.10 13.95
N ASP A 278 -9.37 11.65 14.27
CA ASP A 278 -10.61 12.17 13.67
C ASP A 278 -10.85 13.64 14.04
N ASN A 279 -10.43 14.03 15.26
CA ASN A 279 -10.56 15.40 15.73
C ASN A 279 -9.69 16.34 14.90
N GLU A 280 -10.31 17.41 14.37
CA GLU A 280 -9.66 18.45 13.58
C GLU A 280 -8.90 17.96 12.34
N ARG A 281 -9.21 16.72 11.86
CA ARG A 281 -8.64 16.21 10.61
C ARG A 281 -9.19 17.00 9.41
N VAL A 282 -8.28 17.40 8.52
CA VAL A 282 -8.61 18.09 7.27
C VAL A 282 -9.59 17.27 6.43
N THR A 283 -10.52 17.94 5.75
CA THR A 283 -11.56 17.30 4.92
C THR A 283 -11.15 17.16 3.47
N VAL A 284 -11.73 16.16 2.78
CA VAL A 284 -11.57 15.95 1.33
C VAL A 284 -11.96 17.23 0.57
N GLY A 285 -11.22 17.54 -0.49
CA GLY A 285 -11.38 18.74 -1.32
C GLY A 285 -10.63 19.97 -0.81
N THR A 286 -10.10 19.93 0.42
CA THR A 286 -9.28 21.04 0.94
C THR A 286 -7.97 21.15 0.15
N VAL A 287 -7.69 22.36 -0.36
CA VAL A 287 -6.38 22.70 -0.92
C VAL A 287 -5.48 23.17 0.23
N VAL A 288 -4.30 22.58 0.31
CA VAL A 288 -3.33 22.85 1.37
C VAL A 288 -2.01 23.35 0.79
N GLU A 289 -1.36 24.24 1.53
CA GLU A 289 0.02 24.65 1.29
C GLU A 289 0.96 23.80 2.14
N ARG A 290 2.25 23.76 1.79
CA ARG A 290 3.30 23.17 2.64
C ARG A 290 3.26 23.77 4.04
N GLY A 291 3.21 22.93 5.08
CA GLY A 291 3.13 23.36 6.47
C GLY A 291 1.71 23.63 6.97
N THR A 292 0.67 23.53 6.12
CA THR A 292 -0.73 23.58 6.58
C THR A 292 -1.02 22.43 7.55
N LYS A 293 -1.67 22.74 8.67
CA LYS A 293 -2.12 21.75 9.66
C LYS A 293 -3.17 20.85 9.05
N ILE A 294 -2.98 19.51 9.17
CA ILE A 294 -3.88 18.52 8.58
C ILE A 294 -4.54 17.59 9.60
N GLY A 295 -4.18 17.69 10.87
CA GLY A 295 -4.73 16.93 11.99
C GLY A 295 -3.70 16.64 13.05
N HIS A 296 -4.04 15.77 13.98
CA HIS A 296 -3.19 15.41 15.12
C HIS A 296 -2.69 13.96 14.99
N PRO A 297 -1.44 13.66 15.40
CA PRO A 297 -0.95 12.29 15.44
C PRO A 297 -1.72 11.49 16.50
N SER A 298 -1.94 10.21 16.24
CA SER A 298 -2.72 9.32 17.12
C SER A 298 -2.30 7.85 16.96
N CYS A 299 -3.16 6.93 17.44
CA CYS A 299 -3.12 5.50 17.10
C CYS A 299 -4.32 5.07 16.26
N GLN A 300 -5.08 6.00 15.67
CA GLN A 300 -6.28 5.64 14.90
C GLN A 300 -5.91 5.01 13.55
N GLY A 301 -6.83 4.22 13.02
CA GLY A 301 -6.75 3.59 11.72
C GLY A 301 -6.21 2.16 11.78
N GLY A 302 -4.92 1.97 11.97
CA GLY A 302 -4.26 0.67 11.97
C GLY A 302 -3.60 0.28 13.27
N ARG A 303 -2.66 -0.65 13.19
CA ARG A 303 -1.89 -1.11 14.35
C ARG A 303 -0.85 -0.06 14.72
N ALA A 304 -0.93 0.41 15.94
CA ALA A 304 0.05 1.34 16.53
C ALA A 304 0.30 0.99 17.99
N THR A 305 1.51 1.22 18.49
CA THR A 305 1.90 0.98 19.87
C THR A 305 2.08 2.29 20.64
N GLY A 306 2.09 3.42 19.95
CA GLY A 306 2.21 4.76 20.50
C GLY A 306 1.76 5.83 19.53
N THR A 307 1.46 7.01 20.02
CA THR A 307 1.03 8.17 19.23
C THR A 307 2.15 8.64 18.32
N HIS A 308 1.93 8.58 17.01
CA HIS A 308 2.86 9.00 15.97
C HIS A 308 2.11 9.39 14.68
N VAL A 309 2.81 9.91 13.69
CA VAL A 309 2.39 9.97 12.30
C VAL A 309 3.26 9.04 11.48
N HIS A 310 2.62 8.22 10.67
CA HIS A 310 3.23 7.40 9.65
C HIS A 310 3.07 8.13 8.30
N VAL A 311 4.14 8.30 7.56
CA VAL A 311 4.13 8.98 6.26
C VAL A 311 4.75 8.12 5.17
N SER A 312 4.13 8.12 4.01
CA SER A 312 4.66 7.49 2.80
C SER A 312 4.28 8.29 1.55
N ARG A 313 4.75 7.86 0.39
CA ARG A 313 4.51 8.55 -0.88
C ARG A 313 4.32 7.56 -2.01
N LYS A 314 3.46 7.94 -2.96
CA LYS A 314 3.19 7.20 -4.20
C LYS A 314 3.58 8.04 -5.40
N PHE A 315 3.93 7.35 -6.49
CA PHE A 315 3.95 7.94 -7.82
C PHE A 315 3.21 7.01 -8.79
N ASN A 316 2.21 7.55 -9.49
CA ASN A 316 1.31 6.75 -10.34
C ASN A 316 0.75 5.52 -9.61
N GLY A 317 0.41 5.68 -8.34
CA GLY A 317 -0.08 4.61 -7.47
C GLY A 317 0.99 3.68 -6.92
N GLU A 318 2.20 3.62 -7.46
CA GLU A 318 3.27 2.79 -6.89
C GLU A 318 3.86 3.43 -5.62
N TRP A 319 3.97 2.66 -4.54
CA TRP A 319 4.67 3.08 -3.35
C TRP A 319 6.16 3.27 -3.65
N ILE A 320 6.68 4.44 -3.37
CA ILE A 320 8.11 4.73 -3.57
C ILE A 320 8.88 4.35 -2.33
N LEU A 321 9.73 3.31 -2.43
CA LEU A 321 10.53 2.79 -1.32
C LEU A 321 11.33 3.92 -0.64
N ALA A 322 11.25 3.98 0.70
CA ALA A 322 11.86 5.08 1.45
C ALA A 322 13.39 5.12 1.32
N GLY A 323 14.05 3.97 1.29
CA GLY A 323 15.50 3.82 1.09
C GLY A 323 15.88 3.41 -0.34
N GLY A 324 14.96 3.52 -1.32
CA GLY A 324 15.17 3.07 -2.70
C GLY A 324 15.92 4.06 -3.60
N PRO A 325 15.90 3.84 -4.93
CA PRO A 325 16.59 4.70 -5.92
C PRO A 325 16.11 6.16 -5.92
N VAL A 326 14.86 6.42 -5.52
CA VAL A 326 14.30 7.75 -5.27
C VAL A 326 14.08 7.86 -3.75
N PRO A 327 15.12 8.12 -2.94
CA PRO A 327 15.02 8.01 -1.49
C PRO A 327 14.07 9.07 -0.92
N PHE A 328 13.42 8.75 0.21
CA PHE A 328 12.57 9.73 0.89
C PHE A 328 13.46 10.82 1.48
N ASN A 329 13.28 12.03 0.97
CA ASN A 329 14.04 13.22 1.39
C ASN A 329 13.07 14.25 2.00
N LEU A 330 13.26 14.55 3.27
CA LEU A 330 12.47 15.49 4.05
C LEU A 330 13.37 16.63 4.54
N GLU A 331 13.36 17.79 3.88
CA GLU A 331 14.21 18.96 4.20
C GLU A 331 15.72 18.64 4.18
N GLY A 332 16.17 17.74 3.30
CA GLY A 332 17.55 17.30 3.25
C GLY A 332 17.85 16.05 4.08
N TRP A 333 16.95 15.61 4.96
CA TRP A 333 17.03 14.32 5.63
C TRP A 333 16.69 13.20 4.65
N VAL A 334 17.65 12.41 4.27
CA VAL A 334 17.53 11.30 3.32
C VAL A 334 17.40 9.99 4.08
N ALA A 335 16.35 9.22 3.78
CA ALA A 335 16.11 7.94 4.41
C ALA A 335 17.01 6.84 3.83
N LEU A 336 17.56 6.01 4.70
CA LEU A 336 18.28 4.78 4.38
C LEU A 336 17.62 3.61 5.11
N GLY A 337 17.46 2.48 4.40
CA GLY A 337 16.95 1.24 4.98
C GLY A 337 17.90 0.62 5.98
N GLY A 338 17.36 -0.08 6.98
CA GLY A 338 18.08 -0.88 7.95
C GLY A 338 18.08 -2.38 7.62
N ALA A 339 18.55 -3.19 8.58
CA ALA A 339 18.59 -4.65 8.44
C ALA A 339 17.20 -5.32 8.54
N ALA A 340 16.21 -4.60 9.05
CA ALA A 340 14.81 -5.05 9.20
C ALA A 340 13.87 -3.85 9.13
N GLU A 341 12.58 -4.12 8.98
CA GLU A 341 11.52 -3.10 9.07
C GLU A 341 11.62 -2.31 10.37
N TYR A 342 11.27 -1.02 10.32
CA TYR A 342 11.38 -0.03 11.40
C TYR A 342 12.80 0.33 11.80
N LEU A 343 13.81 -0.39 11.34
CA LEU A 343 15.21 -0.01 11.48
C LEU A 343 15.65 0.81 10.26
N GLY A 344 16.59 1.73 10.48
CA GLY A 344 17.12 2.57 9.40
C GLY A 344 17.56 3.92 9.93
N GLN A 345 17.92 4.78 9.02
CA GLN A 345 18.56 6.06 9.33
C GLN A 345 17.96 7.19 8.51
N LEU A 346 17.98 8.39 9.06
CA LEU A 346 17.89 9.65 8.32
C LEU A 346 19.26 10.33 8.36
N VAL A 347 19.75 10.75 7.19
CA VAL A 347 21.07 11.37 7.04
C VAL A 347 20.93 12.75 6.41
N LYS A 348 21.55 13.77 7.04
CA LYS A 348 21.62 15.14 6.54
C LYS A 348 22.94 15.78 6.94
N ASP A 349 23.70 16.33 5.97
CA ASP A 349 24.94 17.07 6.19
C ASP A 349 25.95 16.35 7.10
N GLY A 350 26.04 15.01 6.97
CA GLY A 350 26.90 14.15 7.80
C GLY A 350 26.35 13.80 9.17
N VAL A 351 25.19 14.34 9.55
CA VAL A 351 24.47 13.94 10.77
C VAL A 351 23.64 12.70 10.48
N ILE A 352 23.70 11.70 11.35
CA ILE A 352 22.94 10.45 11.25
C ILE A 352 21.99 10.37 12.45
N VAL A 353 20.72 10.13 12.17
CA VAL A 353 19.67 9.84 13.16
C VAL A 353 19.17 8.43 12.91
N GLU A 354 19.37 7.54 13.88
CA GLU A 354 18.88 6.17 13.81
C GLU A 354 17.43 6.07 14.30
N ALA A 355 16.61 5.28 13.62
CA ALA A 355 15.25 5.01 14.04
C ALA A 355 15.24 4.15 15.30
N CYS A 356 14.31 4.46 16.20
CA CYS A 356 14.03 3.66 17.39
C CYS A 356 12.56 3.78 17.74
N THR A 357 11.89 2.69 18.08
CA THR A 357 10.52 2.72 18.66
C THR A 357 10.52 3.38 20.04
N CYS A 358 11.14 4.52 20.15
CA CYS A 358 11.40 5.27 21.38
C CYS A 358 11.43 6.78 21.09
N THR A 359 11.39 7.62 22.15
CA THR A 359 11.53 9.08 22.09
C THR A 359 12.83 9.53 22.75
N ALA A 360 13.95 8.91 22.36
CA ALA A 360 15.27 9.24 22.91
C ALA A 360 15.88 10.46 22.21
N ALA A 361 16.71 11.22 22.91
CA ALA A 361 17.31 12.44 22.38
C ALA A 361 18.12 12.24 21.08
N TYR A 362 18.70 11.04 20.88
CA TYR A 362 19.46 10.71 19.66
C TYR A 362 18.57 10.45 18.43
N THR A 363 17.25 10.28 18.62
CA THR A 363 16.29 10.17 17.50
C THR A 363 15.59 11.49 17.18
N ALA A 364 15.95 12.58 17.88
CA ALA A 364 15.29 13.87 17.78
C ALA A 364 15.65 14.59 16.47
N ILE A 365 14.63 15.09 15.77
CA ILE A 365 14.76 15.88 14.55
C ILE A 365 13.94 17.16 14.71
N THR A 366 14.53 18.31 14.35
CA THR A 366 13.86 19.62 14.39
C THR A 366 13.56 20.09 12.97
N ALA A 367 12.27 20.41 12.68
CA ALA A 367 11.86 20.91 11.37
C ALA A 367 12.41 22.32 11.09
N GLY A 368 12.88 22.55 9.86
CA GLY A 368 13.39 23.82 9.40
C GLY A 368 14.81 24.17 9.87
N ARG A 369 15.58 23.17 10.30
CA ARG A 369 17.02 23.28 10.63
C ARG A 369 17.87 22.46 9.67
#